data_2ae318fba99412f10f752bb371b378ef
#
_entry.id   2ae318fba99412f10f752bb371b378ef
#
_cell.length_a   1.000
_cell.length_b   1.000
_cell.length_c   1.000
_cell.angle_alpha   90.00
_cell.angle_beta   90.00
_cell.angle_gamma   90.00
#
_symmetry.space_group_name_H-M   'P 1'
#
loop_
_entity.id
_entity.type
_entity.pdbx_description
1 polymer ?
#
loop_
_entity_poly.entity_id
_entity_poly.type
_entity_poly.pdbx_seq_one_letter_code
_entity_poly.pdbx_strand_id
1 'polypeptide(L)'
;DLFRAQAQKTPESTCVVFKDRYYTYGEVDRLSDNLARVIAAKNLGAGDIVSILIPRCEYMSIASLGVLKAGCAYQPLDPDYPEERLSFMMADASVKLLIADVNLLKKVPNYQGDTLFIQDIPKLSADSPLPKGPTPEDLFILLYTSGSTGTPKGCMLTQKNIVNFCHWYHRYYNLTEKDRVAAYASFGFDASMMDTWPALTRGASMYIIPEEIRLDLLALNDYFVENSITNVFITTQVGRQFVTCIEETSLRNLSVGGEALVPCKPPEAYSLHNVYGPTECTILSTASLVDHLYEKSVPIGGPIDNTKLYVVDAELRRVPIGVPGELCIAGAPVSRGYLGRKELSEEKFIQNPFDDDPAY
;
A
#
# COMPACT_ATOMS: atom_id res chain seq x y z
N ASP A 1 4.05 -10.38 11.97
CA ASP A 1 3.59 -10.60 13.36
C ASP A 1 2.18 -10.05 13.60
N LEU A 2 1.87 -8.78 13.24
CA LEU A 2 0.55 -8.17 13.49
C LEU A 2 -0.60 -8.97 12.84
N PHE A 3 -0.46 -9.32 11.56
CA PHE A 3 -1.47 -10.14 10.88
C PHE A 3 -1.65 -11.51 11.55
N ARG A 4 -0.55 -12.21 11.89
CA ARG A 4 -0.62 -13.52 12.54
C ARG A 4 -1.31 -13.45 13.90
N ALA A 5 -0.97 -12.45 14.72
CA ALA A 5 -1.64 -12.22 16.00
C ALA A 5 -3.15 -12.00 15.81
N GLN A 6 -3.55 -11.26 14.78
CA GLN A 6 -4.96 -11.05 14.47
C GLN A 6 -5.64 -12.34 13.96
N ALA A 7 -4.99 -13.09 13.08
CA ALA A 7 -5.51 -14.37 12.58
C ALA A 7 -5.71 -15.40 13.70
N GLN A 8 -4.82 -15.43 14.69
CA GLN A 8 -4.99 -16.26 15.87
C GLN A 8 -6.13 -15.80 16.77
N LYS A 9 -6.36 -14.49 16.87
CA LYS A 9 -7.42 -13.89 17.70
C LYS A 9 -8.81 -14.13 17.11
N THR A 10 -8.97 -14.01 15.79
CA THR A 10 -10.27 -14.11 15.10
C THR A 10 -10.17 -14.97 13.83
N PRO A 11 -9.81 -16.28 13.94
CA PRO A 11 -9.54 -17.12 12.77
C PRO A 11 -10.75 -17.29 11.83
N GLU A 12 -11.97 -17.29 12.37
CA GLU A 12 -13.20 -17.48 11.62
C GLU A 12 -13.78 -16.19 11.03
N SER A 13 -13.22 -15.02 11.38
CA SER A 13 -13.68 -13.74 10.83
C SER A 13 -13.29 -13.60 9.37
N THR A 14 -14.15 -12.97 8.57
CA THR A 14 -13.86 -12.65 7.17
C THR A 14 -12.68 -11.70 7.07
N CYS A 15 -11.68 -12.09 6.28
CA CYS A 15 -10.46 -11.34 6.06
C CYS A 15 -10.46 -10.65 4.68
N VAL A 16 -10.68 -11.42 3.62
CA VAL A 16 -10.64 -10.96 2.22
C VAL A 16 -11.88 -11.41 1.48
N VAL A 17 -12.48 -10.49 0.74
CA VAL A 17 -13.64 -10.75 -0.12
C VAL A 17 -13.34 -10.30 -1.54
N PHE A 18 -13.57 -11.17 -2.51
CA PHE A 18 -13.52 -10.83 -3.93
C PHE A 18 -14.62 -11.56 -4.70
N LYS A 19 -15.58 -10.79 -5.24
CA LYS A 19 -16.80 -11.35 -5.88
C LYS A 19 -17.50 -12.28 -4.89
N ASP A 20 -17.78 -13.51 -5.28
CA ASP A 20 -18.46 -14.51 -4.44
C ASP A 20 -17.51 -15.34 -3.55
N ARG A 21 -16.24 -14.95 -3.45
CA ARG A 21 -15.22 -15.65 -2.67
C ARG A 21 -14.95 -14.92 -1.37
N TYR A 22 -15.06 -15.65 -0.27
CA TYR A 22 -14.81 -15.16 1.09
C TYR A 22 -13.71 -16.01 1.71
N TYR A 23 -12.68 -15.35 2.23
CA TYR A 23 -11.59 -16.02 2.95
C TYR A 23 -11.56 -15.52 4.38
N THR A 24 -11.48 -16.46 5.32
CA THR A 24 -11.31 -16.13 6.73
C THR A 24 -9.85 -15.77 7.04
N TYR A 25 -9.61 -15.15 8.19
CA TYR A 25 -8.27 -14.88 8.68
C TYR A 25 -7.43 -16.15 8.80
N GLY A 26 -8.02 -17.25 9.31
CA GLY A 26 -7.36 -18.54 9.43
C GLY A 26 -7.00 -19.15 8.07
N GLU A 27 -7.88 -19.03 7.08
CA GLU A 27 -7.58 -19.52 5.72
C GLU A 27 -6.46 -18.73 5.05
N VAL A 28 -6.48 -17.38 5.15
CA VAL A 28 -5.42 -16.53 4.62
C VAL A 28 -4.08 -16.81 5.33
N ASP A 29 -4.10 -17.01 6.65
CA ASP A 29 -2.90 -17.37 7.43
C ASP A 29 -2.31 -18.70 6.97
N ARG A 30 -3.14 -19.74 6.86
CA ARG A 30 -2.74 -21.07 6.40
C ARG A 30 -2.19 -21.05 4.96
N LEU A 31 -2.88 -20.41 4.02
CA LEU A 31 -2.46 -20.35 2.62
C LEU A 31 -1.12 -19.61 2.48
N SER A 32 -0.97 -18.48 3.17
CA SER A 32 0.26 -17.69 3.16
C SER A 32 1.40 -18.39 3.91
N ASP A 33 1.13 -19.19 4.95
CA ASP A 33 2.13 -20.02 5.62
C ASP A 33 2.67 -21.12 4.70
N ASN A 34 1.79 -21.81 3.96
CA ASN A 34 2.22 -22.82 3.00
C ASN A 34 3.07 -22.22 1.88
N LEU A 35 2.65 -21.07 1.36
CA LEU A 35 3.42 -20.34 0.35
C LEU A 35 4.79 -19.91 0.90
N ALA A 36 4.86 -19.42 2.13
CA ALA A 36 6.12 -19.02 2.76
C ALA A 36 7.11 -20.19 2.88
N ARG A 37 6.63 -21.38 3.25
CA ARG A 37 7.47 -22.60 3.32
C ARG A 37 8.03 -22.99 1.93
N VAL A 38 7.19 -22.90 0.89
CA VAL A 38 7.62 -23.19 -0.48
C VAL A 38 8.67 -22.18 -0.98
N ILE A 39 8.48 -20.89 -0.66
CA ILE A 39 9.46 -19.85 -0.99
C ILE A 39 10.79 -20.10 -0.26
N ALA A 40 10.75 -20.38 1.04
CA ALA A 40 11.95 -20.66 1.84
C ALA A 40 12.70 -21.91 1.36
N ALA A 41 11.98 -22.95 0.90
CA ALA A 41 12.59 -24.16 0.32
C ALA A 41 13.39 -23.88 -0.96
N LYS A 42 13.20 -22.71 -1.60
CA LYS A 42 14.00 -22.22 -2.73
C LYS A 42 15.24 -21.42 -2.29
N ASN A 43 15.58 -21.45 -0.99
CA ASN A 43 16.67 -20.68 -0.37
C ASN A 43 16.53 -19.16 -0.54
N LEU A 44 15.29 -18.65 -0.53
CA LEU A 44 14.97 -17.23 -0.51
C LEU A 44 14.63 -16.78 0.91
N GLY A 45 15.00 -15.55 1.26
CA GLY A 45 14.78 -14.99 2.60
C GLY A 45 15.11 -13.51 2.67
N ALA A 46 15.65 -13.06 3.81
CA ALA A 46 15.94 -11.65 4.07
C ALA A 46 16.85 -11.05 2.97
N GLY A 47 16.41 -9.94 2.39
CA GLY A 47 17.09 -9.25 1.29
C GLY A 47 16.69 -9.70 -0.12
N ASP A 48 16.02 -10.85 -0.28
CA ASP A 48 15.49 -11.26 -1.58
C ASP A 48 14.16 -10.57 -1.89
N ILE A 49 13.94 -10.31 -3.18
CA ILE A 49 12.73 -9.69 -3.70
C ILE A 49 11.97 -10.72 -4.53
N VAL A 50 10.69 -10.89 -4.24
CA VAL A 50 9.78 -11.75 -4.99
C VAL A 50 8.76 -10.88 -5.72
N SER A 51 8.72 -10.97 -7.05
CA SER A 51 7.73 -10.25 -7.85
C SER A 51 6.39 -10.96 -7.85
N ILE A 52 5.31 -10.17 -7.86
CA ILE A 52 3.94 -10.66 -7.92
C ILE A 52 3.25 -10.01 -9.13
N LEU A 53 2.97 -10.82 -10.17
CA LEU A 53 2.30 -10.41 -11.42
C LEU A 53 0.96 -11.15 -11.56
N ILE A 54 -0.08 -10.57 -11.00
CA ILE A 54 -1.41 -11.18 -10.93
C ILE A 54 -2.49 -10.15 -11.25
N PRO A 55 -3.67 -10.58 -11.73
CA PRO A 55 -4.81 -9.70 -11.86
C PRO A 55 -5.32 -9.30 -10.48
N ARG A 56 -6.22 -8.33 -10.43
CA ARG A 56 -6.94 -7.96 -9.22
C ARG A 56 -7.74 -9.16 -8.71
N CYS A 57 -7.34 -9.69 -7.57
CA CYS A 57 -7.98 -10.86 -6.95
C CYS A 57 -7.52 -11.04 -5.49
N GLU A 58 -8.12 -12.00 -4.79
CA GLU A 58 -7.82 -12.35 -3.41
C GLU A 58 -6.36 -12.73 -3.16
N TYR A 59 -5.66 -13.24 -4.17
CA TYR A 59 -4.26 -13.63 -4.05
C TYR A 59 -3.30 -12.46 -3.90
N MET A 60 -3.73 -11.20 -4.14
CA MET A 60 -2.90 -10.03 -3.85
C MET A 60 -2.41 -10.03 -2.39
N SER A 61 -3.31 -10.25 -1.44
CA SER A 61 -2.98 -10.30 -0.01
C SER A 61 -2.28 -11.60 0.39
N ILE A 62 -2.77 -12.74 -0.11
CA ILE A 62 -2.23 -14.07 0.24
C ILE A 62 -0.79 -14.20 -0.24
N ALA A 63 -0.50 -13.78 -1.48
CA ALA A 63 0.86 -13.83 -2.04
C ALA A 63 1.80 -12.87 -1.31
N SER A 64 1.38 -11.61 -1.08
CA SER A 64 2.18 -10.65 -0.32
C SER A 64 2.52 -11.15 1.07
N LEU A 65 1.52 -11.69 1.81
CA LEU A 65 1.74 -12.28 3.13
C LEU A 65 2.69 -13.48 3.08
N GLY A 66 2.56 -14.37 2.08
CA GLY A 66 3.44 -15.53 1.92
C GLY A 66 4.89 -15.12 1.69
N VAL A 67 5.11 -14.09 0.85
CA VAL A 67 6.44 -13.52 0.60
C VAL A 67 7.03 -12.92 1.88
N LEU A 68 6.25 -12.11 2.60
CA LEU A 68 6.69 -11.48 3.85
C LEU A 68 6.97 -12.51 4.94
N LYS A 69 6.15 -13.55 5.07
CA LYS A 69 6.36 -14.65 6.03
C LYS A 69 7.59 -15.49 5.69
N ALA A 70 8.01 -15.53 4.43
CA ALA A 70 9.29 -16.13 4.01
C ALA A 70 10.51 -15.26 4.36
N GLY A 71 10.30 -14.04 4.87
CA GLY A 71 11.35 -13.07 5.15
C GLY A 71 11.75 -12.23 3.95
N CYS A 72 11.14 -12.42 2.79
CA CYS A 72 11.41 -11.66 1.56
C CYS A 72 10.61 -10.35 1.51
N ALA A 73 11.01 -9.43 0.63
CA ALA A 73 10.21 -8.28 0.22
C ALA A 73 9.39 -8.61 -1.03
N TYR A 74 8.15 -8.13 -1.12
CA TYR A 74 7.38 -8.30 -2.35
C TYR A 74 7.52 -7.09 -3.28
N GLN A 75 7.46 -7.35 -4.59
CA GLN A 75 7.39 -6.35 -5.63
C GLN A 75 6.08 -6.54 -6.40
N PRO A 76 5.07 -5.69 -6.19
CA PRO A 76 3.84 -5.79 -6.95
C PRO A 76 4.05 -5.26 -8.37
N LEU A 77 3.63 -6.02 -9.37
CA LEU A 77 3.68 -5.67 -10.78
C LEU A 77 2.26 -5.50 -11.30
N ASP A 78 1.95 -4.32 -11.83
CA ASP A 78 0.66 -4.07 -12.45
C ASP A 78 0.61 -4.76 -13.82
N PRO A 79 -0.38 -5.63 -14.08
CA PRO A 79 -0.52 -6.30 -15.37
C PRO A 79 -0.72 -5.34 -16.55
N ASP A 80 -1.15 -4.11 -16.31
CA ASP A 80 -1.39 -3.12 -17.36
C ASP A 80 -0.11 -2.38 -17.78
N TYR A 81 1.02 -2.62 -17.08
CA TYR A 81 2.29 -2.07 -17.52
C TYR A 81 2.77 -2.71 -18.83
N PRO A 82 3.45 -1.93 -19.70
CA PRO A 82 4.13 -2.45 -20.89
C PRO A 82 5.14 -3.54 -20.53
N GLU A 83 5.32 -4.52 -21.42
CA GLU A 83 6.27 -5.64 -21.23
C GLU A 83 7.70 -5.17 -20.94
N GLU A 84 8.16 -4.12 -21.63
CA GLU A 84 9.49 -3.54 -21.41
C GLU A 84 9.65 -3.00 -20.00
N ARG A 85 8.61 -2.35 -19.46
CA ARG A 85 8.60 -1.83 -18.08
C ARG A 85 8.62 -2.96 -17.07
N LEU A 86 7.81 -4.01 -17.24
CA LEU A 86 7.80 -5.18 -16.38
C LEU A 86 9.16 -5.87 -16.37
N SER A 87 9.73 -6.11 -17.56
CA SER A 87 11.04 -6.74 -17.72
C SER A 87 12.16 -5.91 -17.07
N PHE A 88 12.14 -4.59 -17.25
CA PHE A 88 13.09 -3.69 -16.60
C PHE A 88 12.99 -3.78 -15.07
N MET A 89 11.79 -3.67 -14.51
CA MET A 89 11.58 -3.68 -13.05
C MET A 89 12.03 -4.99 -12.42
N MET A 90 11.81 -6.12 -13.07
CA MET A 90 12.24 -7.44 -12.59
C MET A 90 13.77 -7.61 -12.69
N ALA A 91 14.39 -7.14 -13.77
CA ALA A 91 15.83 -7.20 -13.95
C ALA A 91 16.57 -6.29 -12.96
N ASP A 92 16.11 -5.04 -12.79
CA ASP A 92 16.67 -4.06 -11.85
C ASP A 92 16.61 -4.56 -10.40
N ALA A 93 15.53 -5.26 -10.04
CA ALA A 93 15.34 -5.89 -8.73
C ALA A 93 16.04 -7.26 -8.59
N SER A 94 16.72 -7.76 -9.63
CA SER A 94 17.38 -9.08 -9.65
C SER A 94 16.44 -10.21 -9.17
N VAL A 95 15.21 -10.23 -9.67
CA VAL A 95 14.15 -11.12 -9.22
C VAL A 95 14.48 -12.58 -9.55
N LYS A 96 14.52 -13.43 -8.52
CA LYS A 96 14.76 -14.88 -8.65
C LYS A 96 13.47 -15.70 -8.71
N LEU A 97 12.39 -15.17 -8.13
CA LEU A 97 11.09 -15.83 -8.06
C LEU A 97 9.97 -14.87 -8.46
N LEU A 98 9.12 -15.33 -9.36
CA LEU A 98 7.89 -14.68 -9.79
C LEU A 98 6.68 -15.47 -9.29
N ILE A 99 5.74 -14.82 -8.61
CA ILE A 99 4.40 -15.36 -8.36
C ILE A 99 3.48 -14.76 -9.41
N ALA A 100 2.85 -15.56 -10.24
CA ALA A 100 2.09 -15.08 -11.38
C ALA A 100 0.76 -15.81 -11.60
N ASP A 101 -0.15 -15.15 -12.29
CA ASP A 101 -1.23 -15.82 -13.00
C ASP A 101 -0.66 -16.42 -14.28
N VAL A 102 -1.04 -17.67 -14.61
CA VAL A 102 -0.53 -18.40 -15.78
C VAL A 102 -0.75 -17.63 -17.09
N ASN A 103 -1.88 -16.91 -17.20
CA ASN A 103 -2.23 -16.14 -18.40
C ASN A 103 -1.38 -14.87 -18.58
N LEU A 104 -0.71 -14.42 -17.52
CA LEU A 104 0.12 -13.20 -17.54
C LEU A 104 1.59 -13.46 -17.85
N LEU A 105 2.05 -14.72 -17.86
CA LEU A 105 3.45 -15.04 -18.21
C LEU A 105 3.89 -14.51 -19.58
N LYS A 106 2.97 -14.46 -20.53
CA LYS A 106 3.24 -13.90 -21.86
C LYS A 106 3.70 -12.43 -21.83
N LYS A 107 3.43 -11.69 -20.73
CA LYS A 107 3.88 -10.30 -20.53
C LYS A 107 5.34 -10.20 -20.07
N VAL A 108 5.97 -11.30 -19.70
CA VAL A 108 7.37 -11.34 -19.26
C VAL A 108 8.11 -12.52 -19.92
N PRO A 109 8.12 -12.59 -21.27
CA PRO A 109 8.58 -13.77 -22.02
C PRO A 109 10.07 -14.07 -21.81
N ASN A 110 10.85 -13.09 -21.41
CA ASN A 110 12.29 -13.21 -21.22
C ASN A 110 12.70 -13.53 -19.77
N TYR A 111 11.75 -13.69 -18.86
CA TYR A 111 12.05 -14.05 -17.48
C TYR A 111 12.52 -15.50 -17.39
N GLN A 112 13.68 -15.73 -16.77
CA GLN A 112 14.34 -17.04 -16.68
C GLN A 112 14.39 -17.59 -15.24
N GLY A 113 13.86 -16.85 -14.28
CA GLY A 113 13.82 -17.29 -12.88
C GLY A 113 12.68 -18.28 -12.61
N ASP A 114 12.61 -18.71 -11.37
CA ASP A 114 11.55 -19.59 -10.90
C ASP A 114 10.18 -18.92 -10.94
N THR A 115 9.13 -19.69 -11.24
CA THR A 115 7.75 -19.21 -11.23
C THR A 115 6.88 -20.09 -10.35
N LEU A 116 6.02 -19.46 -9.53
CA LEU A 116 4.91 -20.09 -8.82
C LEU A 116 3.59 -19.51 -9.33
N PHE A 117 2.63 -20.38 -9.59
CA PHE A 117 1.32 -19.94 -10.07
C PHE A 117 0.31 -19.77 -8.94
N ILE A 118 -0.47 -18.68 -8.97
CA ILE A 118 -1.52 -18.46 -7.96
C ILE A 118 -2.56 -19.59 -7.97
N GLN A 119 -2.77 -20.24 -9.11
CA GLN A 119 -3.67 -21.39 -9.26
C GLN A 119 -3.23 -22.63 -8.45
N ASP A 120 -1.96 -22.67 -8.08
CA ASP A 120 -1.42 -23.79 -7.30
C ASP A 120 -1.38 -23.49 -5.80
N ILE A 121 -1.47 -22.21 -5.38
CA ILE A 121 -1.44 -21.82 -3.96
C ILE A 121 -2.39 -22.63 -3.07
N PRO A 122 -3.66 -22.90 -3.46
CA PRO A 122 -4.56 -23.70 -2.64
C PRO A 122 -4.11 -25.15 -2.39
N LYS A 123 -3.24 -25.67 -3.27
CA LYS A 123 -2.75 -27.05 -3.22
C LYS A 123 -1.38 -27.17 -2.51
N LEU A 124 -0.74 -26.01 -2.23
CA LEU A 124 0.54 -26.02 -1.56
C LEU A 124 0.41 -26.63 -0.17
N SER A 125 1.27 -27.56 0.13
CA SER A 125 1.43 -28.17 1.44
C SER A 125 2.91 -28.39 1.69
N ALA A 126 3.40 -27.98 2.85
CA ALA A 126 4.77 -28.21 3.27
C ALA A 126 4.82 -28.40 4.78
N ASP A 127 5.47 -29.46 5.23
CA ASP A 127 5.59 -29.81 6.64
C ASP A 127 6.83 -29.19 7.32
N SER A 128 7.64 -28.41 6.57
CA SER A 128 8.80 -27.72 7.10
C SER A 128 8.39 -26.64 8.11
N PRO A 129 9.22 -26.33 9.11
CA PRO A 129 8.98 -25.19 9.99
C PRO A 129 8.85 -23.89 9.19
N LEU A 130 8.06 -22.96 9.71
CA LEU A 130 8.03 -21.62 9.14
C LEU A 130 9.40 -20.96 9.26
N PRO A 131 9.82 -20.21 8.23
CA PRO A 131 11.05 -19.46 8.31
C PRO A 131 10.96 -18.39 9.41
N LYS A 132 12.13 -17.92 9.86
CA LYS A 132 12.19 -16.78 10.79
C LYS A 132 11.58 -15.57 10.09
N GLY A 133 10.59 -14.95 10.73
CA GLY A 133 9.95 -13.74 10.22
C GLY A 133 10.94 -12.57 10.12
N PRO A 134 10.58 -11.53 9.32
CA PRO A 134 11.41 -10.35 9.13
C PRO A 134 11.55 -9.52 10.41
N THR A 135 12.65 -8.78 10.49
CA THR A 135 12.88 -7.74 11.52
C THR A 135 12.27 -6.40 11.09
N PRO A 136 12.12 -5.42 11.98
CA PRO A 136 11.63 -4.09 11.61
C PRO A 136 12.44 -3.40 10.52
N GLU A 137 13.73 -3.70 10.44
CA GLU A 137 14.65 -3.11 9.46
C GLU A 137 14.62 -3.81 8.09
N ASP A 138 14.08 -5.02 8.00
CA ASP A 138 14.02 -5.73 6.72
C ASP A 138 13.05 -5.06 5.75
N LEU A 139 13.32 -5.24 4.46
CA LEU A 139 12.45 -4.73 3.41
C LEU A 139 11.07 -5.38 3.51
N PHE A 140 10.07 -4.56 3.32
CA PHE A 140 8.67 -4.93 3.25
C PHE A 140 8.22 -5.04 1.79
N ILE A 141 8.46 -3.98 1.03
CA ILE A 141 8.02 -3.85 -0.36
C ILE A 141 9.04 -3.05 -1.19
N LEU A 142 9.15 -3.39 -2.46
CA LEU A 142 9.84 -2.59 -3.46
C LEU A 142 8.81 -2.03 -4.44
N LEU A 143 8.62 -0.71 -4.44
CA LEU A 143 7.69 -0.01 -5.33
C LEU A 143 8.43 0.83 -6.35
N TYR A 144 8.06 0.71 -7.62
CA TYR A 144 8.65 1.51 -8.70
C TYR A 144 7.84 2.77 -8.97
N THR A 145 8.50 3.91 -8.82
CA THR A 145 7.95 5.22 -9.16
C THR A 145 8.54 5.74 -10.46
N SER A 146 7.81 6.65 -11.13
CA SER A 146 8.35 7.36 -12.31
C SER A 146 9.49 8.28 -11.89
N GLY A 147 10.69 8.04 -12.38
CA GLY A 147 11.82 8.95 -12.17
C GLY A 147 11.66 10.23 -13.00
N SER A 148 12.19 11.36 -12.50
CA SER A 148 12.28 12.62 -13.24
C SER A 148 13.03 12.49 -14.56
N THR A 149 13.88 11.48 -14.69
CA THR A 149 14.66 11.13 -15.91
C THR A 149 13.92 10.15 -16.85
N GLY A 150 12.67 9.78 -16.54
CA GLY A 150 11.89 8.81 -17.29
C GLY A 150 12.18 7.34 -16.96
N THR A 151 13.30 7.02 -16.32
CA THR A 151 13.62 5.64 -15.89
C THR A 151 12.97 5.35 -14.53
N PRO A 152 12.21 4.25 -14.39
CA PRO A 152 11.63 3.88 -13.11
C PRO A 152 12.70 3.64 -12.04
N LYS A 153 12.39 4.03 -10.80
CA LYS A 153 13.26 3.84 -9.63
C LYS A 153 12.54 3.05 -8.55
N GLY A 154 13.18 2.03 -8.02
CA GLY A 154 12.63 1.16 -6.98
C GLY A 154 12.78 1.77 -5.59
N CYS A 155 11.69 2.24 -4.99
CA CYS A 155 11.65 2.76 -3.62
C CYS A 155 11.58 1.60 -2.62
N MET A 156 12.48 1.60 -1.64
CA MET A 156 12.66 0.54 -0.65
C MET A 156 11.96 0.89 0.67
N LEU A 157 10.80 0.31 0.93
CA LEU A 157 10.09 0.48 2.21
C LEU A 157 10.36 -0.71 3.14
N THR A 158 10.51 -0.43 4.44
CA THR A 158 10.82 -1.43 5.46
C THR A 158 9.59 -1.83 6.27
N GLN A 159 9.70 -2.91 7.06
CA GLN A 159 8.64 -3.38 7.96
C GLN A 159 8.21 -2.30 8.95
N LYS A 160 9.14 -1.54 9.52
CA LYS A 160 8.83 -0.45 10.47
C LYS A 160 8.00 0.67 9.85
N ASN A 161 8.26 0.99 8.57
CA ASN A 161 7.51 2.04 7.88
C ASN A 161 6.01 1.70 7.84
N ILE A 162 5.66 0.50 7.37
CA ILE A 162 4.24 0.09 7.25
C ILE A 162 3.58 -0.13 8.62
N VAL A 163 4.32 -0.61 9.61
CA VAL A 163 3.79 -0.78 10.98
C VAL A 163 3.41 0.58 11.57
N ASN A 164 4.27 1.60 11.43
CA ASN A 164 3.95 2.97 11.85
C ASN A 164 2.68 3.48 11.18
N PHE A 165 2.58 3.31 9.85
CA PHE A 165 1.41 3.69 9.07
C PHE A 165 0.13 2.99 9.56
N CYS A 166 0.15 1.67 9.77
CA CYS A 166 -1.01 0.91 10.24
C CYS A 166 -1.51 1.42 11.61
N HIS A 167 -0.60 1.65 12.56
CA HIS A 167 -0.97 2.14 13.88
C HIS A 167 -1.60 3.54 13.84
N TRP A 168 -1.04 4.45 13.04
CA TRP A 168 -1.63 5.76 12.81
C TRP A 168 -3.03 5.62 12.18
N TYR A 169 -3.16 4.83 11.11
CA TYR A 169 -4.43 4.63 10.40
C TYR A 169 -5.53 4.10 11.33
N HIS A 170 -5.20 3.11 12.16
CA HIS A 170 -6.15 2.53 13.13
C HIS A 170 -6.75 3.60 14.05
N ARG A 171 -5.92 4.53 14.54
CA ARG A 171 -6.36 5.60 15.43
C ARG A 171 -7.07 6.72 14.69
N TYR A 172 -6.50 7.18 13.60
CA TYR A 172 -7.02 8.32 12.86
C TYR A 172 -8.42 8.06 12.30
N TYR A 173 -8.66 6.89 11.73
CA TYR A 173 -9.96 6.50 11.18
C TYR A 173 -10.85 5.74 12.17
N ASN A 174 -10.43 5.53 13.40
CA ASN A 174 -11.13 4.68 14.40
C ASN A 174 -11.47 3.29 13.81
N LEU A 175 -10.50 2.68 13.10
CA LEU A 175 -10.71 1.39 12.45
C LEU A 175 -10.88 0.28 13.48
N THR A 176 -11.87 -0.58 13.28
CA THR A 176 -12.22 -1.71 14.16
C THR A 176 -12.39 -3.01 13.38
N GLU A 177 -12.54 -4.12 14.08
CA GLU A 177 -12.84 -5.45 13.49
C GLU A 177 -14.20 -5.51 12.75
N LYS A 178 -15.06 -4.52 12.96
CA LYS A 178 -16.39 -4.44 12.31
C LYS A 178 -16.35 -3.70 10.98
N ASP A 179 -15.24 -3.07 10.68
CA ASP A 179 -15.12 -2.26 9.48
C ASP A 179 -14.89 -3.10 8.23
N ARG A 180 -15.34 -2.56 7.11
CA ARG A 180 -15.15 -3.13 5.78
C ARG A 180 -14.43 -2.11 4.92
N VAL A 181 -13.21 -2.44 4.51
CA VAL A 181 -12.33 -1.55 3.75
C VAL A 181 -12.35 -1.95 2.28
N ALA A 182 -12.63 -1.01 1.40
CA ALA A 182 -12.55 -1.26 -0.04
C ALA A 182 -11.11 -1.21 -0.53
N ALA A 183 -10.63 -2.27 -1.19
CA ALA A 183 -9.37 -2.26 -1.91
C ALA A 183 -9.61 -1.75 -3.34
N TYR A 184 -9.46 -0.45 -3.51
CA TYR A 184 -9.74 0.28 -4.75
C TYR A 184 -8.47 0.51 -5.58
N ALA A 185 -7.34 0.83 -4.96
CA ALA A 185 -6.11 1.18 -5.64
C ALA A 185 -5.56 0.04 -6.50
N SER A 186 -4.82 0.36 -7.57
CA SER A 186 -4.05 -0.64 -8.31
C SER A 186 -2.94 -1.22 -7.44
N PHE A 187 -2.72 -2.54 -7.55
CA PHE A 187 -1.72 -3.26 -6.76
C PHE A 187 -0.29 -2.73 -6.93
N GLY A 188 0.04 -2.19 -8.10
CA GLY A 188 1.34 -1.59 -8.40
C GLY A 188 1.59 -0.20 -7.77
N PHE A 189 0.61 0.39 -7.09
CA PHE A 189 0.72 1.69 -6.43
C PHE A 189 0.76 1.56 -4.91
N ASP A 190 1.44 2.51 -4.26
CA ASP A 190 1.58 2.56 -2.80
C ASP A 190 0.25 2.67 -2.06
N ALA A 191 -0.75 3.34 -2.64
CA ALA A 191 -2.10 3.41 -2.10
C ALA A 191 -2.74 2.04 -1.86
N SER A 192 -2.35 0.99 -2.60
CA SER A 192 -2.82 -0.38 -2.34
C SER A 192 -2.42 -0.90 -0.96
N MET A 193 -1.33 -0.39 -0.40
CA MET A 193 -0.93 -0.70 0.97
C MET A 193 -1.89 -0.08 2.00
N MET A 194 -2.43 1.11 1.72
CA MET A 194 -3.44 1.76 2.57
C MET A 194 -4.74 0.96 2.60
N ASP A 195 -5.14 0.39 1.47
CA ASP A 195 -6.33 -0.43 1.37
C ASP A 195 -6.19 -1.77 2.09
N THR A 196 -4.96 -2.32 2.13
CA THR A 196 -4.70 -3.71 2.55
C THR A 196 -4.27 -3.81 4.01
N TRP A 197 -3.14 -3.21 4.36
CA TRP A 197 -2.44 -3.54 5.61
C TRP A 197 -3.14 -3.08 6.88
N PRO A 198 -3.73 -1.86 6.93
CA PRO A 198 -4.50 -1.47 8.10
C PRO A 198 -5.70 -2.38 8.37
N ALA A 199 -6.42 -2.80 7.32
CA ALA A 199 -7.53 -3.74 7.46
C ALA A 199 -7.08 -5.07 8.05
N LEU A 200 -6.09 -5.69 7.40
CA LEU A 200 -5.58 -7.02 7.77
C LEU A 200 -4.94 -7.07 9.16
N THR A 201 -4.34 -5.97 9.62
CA THR A 201 -3.68 -5.90 10.94
C THR A 201 -4.61 -5.48 12.06
N ARG A 202 -5.86 -5.06 11.75
CA ARG A 202 -6.87 -4.67 12.74
C ARG A 202 -8.01 -5.66 12.90
N GLY A 203 -8.14 -6.63 12.02
CA GLY A 203 -9.25 -7.59 12.01
C GLY A 203 -10.46 -7.15 11.20
N ALA A 204 -10.34 -6.05 10.45
CA ALA A 204 -11.36 -5.61 9.50
C ALA A 204 -11.39 -6.50 8.26
N SER A 205 -12.49 -6.51 7.54
CA SER A 205 -12.62 -7.23 6.27
C SER A 205 -12.22 -6.35 5.10
N MET A 206 -11.37 -6.87 4.20
CA MET A 206 -10.98 -6.18 2.98
C MET A 206 -11.81 -6.66 1.79
N TYR A 207 -12.45 -5.75 1.10
CA TYR A 207 -13.30 -6.00 -0.08
C TYR A 207 -12.60 -5.49 -1.33
N ILE A 208 -12.18 -6.39 -2.20
CA ILE A 208 -11.49 -6.05 -3.45
C ILE A 208 -12.53 -5.62 -4.48
N ILE A 209 -12.43 -4.36 -4.91
CA ILE A 209 -13.36 -3.80 -5.90
C ILE A 209 -13.12 -4.45 -7.26
N PRO A 210 -14.15 -5.04 -7.90
CA PRO A 210 -14.03 -5.57 -9.25
C PRO A 210 -13.62 -4.47 -10.24
N GLU A 211 -12.73 -4.81 -11.20
CA GLU A 211 -12.21 -3.83 -12.16
C GLU A 211 -13.31 -3.21 -13.01
N GLU A 212 -14.36 -3.98 -13.31
CA GLU A 212 -15.47 -3.60 -14.17
C GLU A 212 -16.29 -2.42 -13.66
N ILE A 213 -16.35 -2.23 -12.31
CA ILE A 213 -17.14 -1.18 -11.67
C ILE A 213 -16.28 -0.01 -11.17
N ARG A 214 -14.97 -0.14 -11.20
CA ARG A 214 -14.05 0.78 -10.51
C ARG A 214 -14.18 2.25 -10.95
N LEU A 215 -14.51 2.50 -12.20
CA LEU A 215 -14.69 3.85 -12.77
C LEU A 215 -16.17 4.24 -12.98
N ASP A 216 -17.10 3.35 -12.68
CA ASP A 216 -18.53 3.65 -12.67
C ASP A 216 -18.97 4.02 -11.25
N LEU A 217 -19.17 5.31 -10.99
CA LEU A 217 -19.46 5.82 -9.64
C LEU A 217 -20.76 5.29 -9.05
N LEU A 218 -21.78 5.04 -9.88
CA LEU A 218 -23.06 4.50 -9.42
C LEU A 218 -22.90 3.04 -9.04
N ALA A 219 -22.35 2.23 -9.93
CA ALA A 219 -22.08 0.82 -9.66
C ALA A 219 -21.10 0.64 -8.48
N LEU A 220 -20.11 1.53 -8.35
CA LEU A 220 -19.18 1.54 -7.22
C LEU A 220 -19.90 1.83 -5.90
N ASN A 221 -20.80 2.82 -5.88
CA ASN A 221 -21.59 3.13 -4.70
C ASN A 221 -22.59 2.02 -4.36
N ASP A 222 -23.26 1.45 -5.35
CA ASP A 222 -24.15 0.30 -5.14
C ASP A 222 -23.39 -0.84 -4.46
N TYR A 223 -22.17 -1.13 -4.94
CA TYR A 223 -21.29 -2.12 -4.31
C TYR A 223 -20.95 -1.74 -2.86
N PHE A 224 -20.67 -0.46 -2.57
CA PHE A 224 -20.40 0.00 -1.21
C PHE A 224 -21.60 -0.24 -0.29
N VAL A 225 -22.79 0.15 -0.72
CA VAL A 225 -24.01 -0.01 0.06
C VAL A 225 -24.35 -1.49 0.29
N GLU A 226 -24.35 -2.31 -0.77
CA GLU A 226 -24.64 -3.75 -0.69
C GLU A 226 -23.69 -4.49 0.25
N ASN A 227 -22.41 -4.12 0.23
CA ASN A 227 -21.38 -4.74 1.06
C ASN A 227 -21.12 -4.00 2.36
N SER A 228 -21.86 -2.92 2.67
CA SER A 228 -21.68 -2.09 3.87
C SER A 228 -20.23 -1.64 4.05
N ILE A 229 -19.60 -1.15 2.98
CA ILE A 229 -18.22 -0.64 3.00
C ILE A 229 -18.17 0.63 3.87
N THR A 230 -17.20 0.71 4.76
CA THR A 230 -17.06 1.83 5.70
C THR A 230 -15.91 2.78 5.36
N ASN A 231 -14.85 2.27 4.74
CA ASN A 231 -13.64 3.04 4.45
C ASN A 231 -13.16 2.76 3.03
N VAL A 232 -12.77 3.82 2.33
CA VAL A 232 -12.15 3.71 1.00
C VAL A 232 -11.16 4.85 0.77
N PHE A 233 -10.08 4.55 0.04
CA PHE A 233 -9.24 5.53 -0.62
C PHE A 233 -9.55 5.54 -2.12
N ILE A 234 -9.72 6.73 -2.69
CA ILE A 234 -9.93 6.92 -4.14
C ILE A 234 -9.03 8.07 -4.60
N THR A 235 -8.55 8.05 -5.85
CA THR A 235 -7.79 9.17 -6.41
C THR A 235 -8.60 10.47 -6.39
N THR A 236 -7.92 11.60 -6.22
CA THR A 236 -8.58 12.91 -6.02
C THR A 236 -9.64 13.24 -7.07
N GLN A 237 -9.38 12.95 -8.35
CA GLN A 237 -10.35 13.24 -9.43
C GLN A 237 -11.63 12.43 -9.29
N VAL A 238 -11.50 11.11 -9.09
CA VAL A 238 -12.64 10.20 -8.94
C VAL A 238 -13.40 10.49 -7.64
N GLY A 239 -12.67 10.70 -6.54
CA GLY A 239 -13.25 11.02 -5.24
C GLY A 239 -14.03 12.33 -5.24
N ARG A 240 -13.54 13.36 -5.94
CA ARG A 240 -14.27 14.62 -6.12
C ARG A 240 -15.58 14.43 -6.88
N GLN A 241 -15.57 13.62 -7.95
CA GLN A 241 -16.79 13.28 -8.67
C GLN A 241 -17.75 12.48 -7.77
N PHE A 242 -17.24 11.53 -7.00
CA PHE A 242 -18.03 10.76 -6.04
C PHE A 242 -18.75 11.67 -5.04
N VAL A 243 -18.01 12.60 -4.40
CA VAL A 243 -18.58 13.58 -3.46
C VAL A 243 -19.66 14.47 -4.12
N THR A 244 -19.52 14.77 -5.41
CA THR A 244 -20.46 15.63 -6.13
C THR A 244 -21.72 14.90 -6.59
N CYS A 245 -21.60 13.61 -6.92
CA CYS A 245 -22.67 12.82 -7.56
C CYS A 245 -23.40 11.88 -6.59
N ILE A 246 -22.79 11.53 -5.46
CA ILE A 246 -23.30 10.52 -4.54
C ILE A 246 -23.69 11.19 -3.22
N GLU A 247 -24.97 11.20 -2.93
CA GLU A 247 -25.53 11.78 -1.69
C GLU A 247 -25.63 10.74 -0.57
N GLU A 248 -26.04 9.50 -0.90
CA GLU A 248 -26.23 8.41 0.05
C GLU A 248 -25.24 7.28 -0.19
N THR A 249 -24.54 6.86 0.84
CA THR A 249 -23.55 5.77 0.82
C THR A 249 -23.43 5.11 2.18
N SER A 250 -22.80 3.94 2.24
CA SER A 250 -22.46 3.27 3.51
C SER A 250 -21.14 3.76 4.13
N LEU A 251 -20.40 4.62 3.42
CA LEU A 251 -19.09 5.07 3.87
C LEU A 251 -19.16 5.86 5.18
N ARG A 252 -18.17 5.64 6.04
CA ARG A 252 -17.84 6.52 7.16
C ARG A 252 -16.70 7.46 6.81
N ASN A 253 -15.72 6.95 6.05
CA ASN A 253 -14.52 7.69 5.67
C ASN A 253 -14.22 7.50 4.19
N LEU A 254 -14.14 8.60 3.48
CA LEU A 254 -13.59 8.69 2.13
C LEU A 254 -12.29 9.47 2.17
N SER A 255 -11.19 8.84 1.79
CA SER A 255 -9.89 9.50 1.63
C SER A 255 -9.60 9.76 0.16
N VAL A 256 -9.11 10.94 -0.14
CA VAL A 256 -8.69 11.34 -1.49
C VAL A 256 -7.26 11.85 -1.48
N GLY A 257 -6.48 11.50 -2.49
CA GLY A 257 -5.07 11.89 -2.59
C GLY A 257 -4.46 11.60 -3.95
N GLY A 258 -3.16 11.91 -4.09
CA GLY A 258 -2.40 11.78 -5.33
C GLY A 258 -2.32 13.08 -6.15
N GLU A 259 -3.28 13.98 -6.00
CA GLU A 259 -3.32 15.30 -6.63
C GLU A 259 -3.90 16.34 -5.65
N ALA A 260 -3.73 17.63 -5.97
CA ALA A 260 -4.32 18.69 -5.17
C ALA A 260 -5.85 18.64 -5.22
N LEU A 261 -6.48 18.58 -4.05
CA LEU A 261 -7.94 18.62 -3.94
C LEU A 261 -8.45 20.04 -4.19
N VAL A 262 -9.25 20.19 -5.23
CA VAL A 262 -9.98 21.44 -5.49
C VAL A 262 -11.08 21.59 -4.44
N PRO A 263 -11.33 22.81 -3.89
CA PRO A 263 -12.38 23.04 -2.92
C PRO A 263 -13.74 22.48 -3.36
N CYS A 264 -14.35 21.72 -2.48
CA CYS A 264 -15.69 21.15 -2.66
C CYS A 264 -16.43 21.23 -1.32
N LYS A 265 -17.76 21.24 -1.36
CA LYS A 265 -18.58 21.14 -0.16
C LYS A 265 -18.36 19.73 0.43
N PRO A 266 -17.94 19.60 1.70
CA PRO A 266 -17.81 18.30 2.31
C PRO A 266 -19.17 17.62 2.44
N PRO A 267 -19.25 16.28 2.32
CA PRO A 267 -20.48 15.53 2.53
C PRO A 267 -20.91 15.59 3.99
N GLU A 268 -22.22 15.53 4.23
CA GLU A 268 -22.80 15.53 5.59
C GLU A 268 -22.87 14.10 6.17
N ALA A 269 -22.96 13.08 5.30
CA ALA A 269 -23.19 11.70 5.72
C ALA A 269 -21.91 10.94 6.12
N TYR A 270 -20.73 11.39 5.66
CA TYR A 270 -19.44 10.73 5.92
C TYR A 270 -18.29 11.74 5.96
N SER A 271 -17.16 11.34 6.52
CA SER A 271 -15.95 12.17 6.59
C SER A 271 -15.16 12.12 5.30
N LEU A 272 -14.85 13.30 4.72
CA LEU A 272 -13.93 13.44 3.60
C LEU A 272 -12.55 13.83 4.12
N HIS A 273 -11.52 13.07 3.73
CA HIS A 273 -10.14 13.33 4.12
C HIS A 273 -9.27 13.63 2.90
N ASN A 274 -8.58 14.78 2.93
CA ASN A 274 -7.52 15.08 1.97
C ASN A 274 -6.19 14.55 2.51
N VAL A 275 -5.54 13.65 1.78
CA VAL A 275 -4.31 13.00 2.22
C VAL A 275 -3.19 13.23 1.21
N TYR A 276 -1.96 13.38 1.71
CA TYR A 276 -0.79 13.63 0.88
C TYR A 276 0.43 12.85 1.40
N GLY A 277 1.20 12.29 0.48
CA GLY A 277 2.50 11.70 0.72
C GLY A 277 3.13 11.19 -0.57
N PRO A 278 4.45 11.27 -0.71
CA PRO A 278 5.18 10.56 -1.77
C PRO A 278 5.42 9.11 -1.34
N THR A 279 5.59 8.23 -2.30
CA THR A 279 5.92 6.81 -2.06
C THR A 279 7.16 6.64 -1.18
N GLU A 280 8.13 7.55 -1.30
CA GLU A 280 9.34 7.63 -0.50
C GLU A 280 9.08 7.85 1.00
N CYS A 281 7.87 8.26 1.35
CA CYS A 281 7.42 8.45 2.74
C CYS A 281 6.21 7.57 3.09
N THR A 282 6.15 6.36 2.56
CA THR A 282 5.22 5.29 2.94
C THR A 282 3.75 5.73 2.84
N ILE A 283 3.27 5.92 1.62
CA ILE A 283 1.88 6.24 1.25
C ILE A 283 1.50 7.68 1.62
N LEU A 284 1.48 8.01 2.91
CA LEU A 284 1.02 9.31 3.41
C LEU A 284 1.99 9.90 4.41
N SER A 285 2.16 11.22 4.33
CA SER A 285 2.88 12.02 5.31
C SER A 285 1.98 12.97 6.07
N THR A 286 0.83 13.33 5.46
CA THR A 286 -0.16 14.23 6.07
C THR A 286 -1.59 13.79 5.79
N ALA A 287 -2.50 14.21 6.67
CA ALA A 287 -3.94 14.05 6.49
C ALA A 287 -4.69 15.27 7.05
N SER A 288 -5.79 15.63 6.39
CA SER A 288 -6.70 16.69 6.79
C SER A 288 -8.14 16.23 6.66
N LEU A 289 -8.94 16.42 7.70
CA LEU A 289 -10.39 16.33 7.59
C LEU A 289 -10.89 17.57 6.84
N VAL A 290 -11.70 17.38 5.80
CA VAL A 290 -12.36 18.45 5.05
C VAL A 290 -13.71 18.68 5.71
N ASP A 291 -13.79 19.64 6.64
CA ASP A 291 -14.97 19.91 7.48
C ASP A 291 -15.77 21.13 7.04
N HIS A 292 -15.25 21.89 6.08
CA HIS A 292 -15.94 23.06 5.50
C HIS A 292 -15.52 23.30 4.05
N LEU A 293 -16.22 24.19 3.37
CA LEU A 293 -15.82 24.65 2.02
C LEU A 293 -14.69 25.66 2.13
N TYR A 294 -13.52 25.31 1.62
CA TYR A 294 -12.37 26.20 1.54
C TYR A 294 -12.52 27.21 0.37
N GLU A 295 -12.05 28.44 0.56
CA GLU A 295 -12.19 29.50 -0.47
C GLU A 295 -11.19 29.35 -1.62
N LYS A 296 -9.97 28.86 -1.35
CA LYS A 296 -8.87 28.83 -2.35
C LYS A 296 -8.31 27.44 -2.60
N SER A 297 -7.84 26.79 -1.57
CA SER A 297 -7.21 25.47 -1.64
C SER A 297 -7.51 24.66 -0.39
N VAL A 298 -7.68 23.36 -0.55
CA VAL A 298 -7.82 22.45 0.57
C VAL A 298 -6.42 22.12 1.11
N PRO A 299 -6.14 22.33 2.40
CA PRO A 299 -4.82 22.02 2.96
C PRO A 299 -4.55 20.52 2.93
N ILE A 300 -3.27 20.15 2.85
CA ILE A 300 -2.84 18.75 2.99
C ILE A 300 -2.86 18.27 4.44
N GLY A 301 -3.06 19.17 5.41
CA GLY A 301 -3.22 18.87 6.82
C GLY A 301 -1.93 18.80 7.61
N GLY A 302 -2.00 18.09 8.74
CA GLY A 302 -0.88 17.87 9.64
C GLY A 302 -0.18 16.53 9.43
N PRO A 303 1.01 16.36 10.04
CA PRO A 303 1.78 15.14 9.91
C PRO A 303 1.07 13.93 10.53
N ILE A 304 1.30 12.75 9.95
CA ILE A 304 0.96 11.49 10.59
C ILE A 304 1.91 11.20 11.76
N ASP A 305 1.64 10.12 12.53
CA ASP A 305 2.47 9.78 13.68
C ASP A 305 3.95 9.58 13.33
N ASN A 306 4.80 10.01 14.26
CA ASN A 306 6.26 9.89 14.17
C ASN A 306 6.82 10.52 12.87
N THR A 307 6.17 11.58 12.39
CA THR A 307 6.56 12.34 11.21
C THR A 307 6.78 13.80 11.58
N LYS A 308 7.86 14.39 11.09
CA LYS A 308 8.15 15.82 11.19
C LYS A 308 8.17 16.45 9.81
N LEU A 309 7.59 17.62 9.71
CA LEU A 309 7.51 18.40 8.48
C LEU A 309 8.26 19.71 8.64
N TYR A 310 9.09 20.03 7.67
CA TYR A 310 9.83 21.28 7.63
C TYR A 310 9.59 21.97 6.28
N VAL A 311 9.30 23.26 6.31
CA VAL A 311 9.26 24.08 5.09
C VAL A 311 10.54 24.91 5.06
N VAL A 312 11.32 24.75 3.99
CA VAL A 312 12.68 25.30 3.91
C VAL A 312 12.92 26.11 2.64
N ASP A 313 13.92 26.99 2.68
CA ASP A 313 14.45 27.68 1.50
C ASP A 313 15.53 26.82 0.78
N ALA A 314 16.12 27.37 -0.27
CA ALA A 314 17.16 26.71 -1.06
C ALA A 314 18.43 26.35 -0.28
N GLU A 315 18.69 27.01 0.84
CA GLU A 315 19.81 26.77 1.74
C GLU A 315 19.44 25.90 2.95
N LEU A 316 18.28 25.19 2.87
CA LEU A 316 17.76 24.32 3.92
C LEU A 316 17.47 25.04 5.25
N ARG A 317 17.19 26.34 5.24
CA ARG A 317 16.77 27.09 6.44
C ARG A 317 15.25 27.10 6.54
N ARG A 318 14.70 26.90 7.74
CA ARG A 318 13.25 26.98 7.95
C ARG A 318 12.74 28.38 7.59
N VAL A 319 11.69 28.43 6.76
CA VAL A 319 11.04 29.70 6.41
C VAL A 319 9.97 30.08 7.44
N PRO A 320 9.68 31.38 7.62
CA PRO A 320 8.59 31.85 8.48
C PRO A 320 7.22 31.37 8.01
N ILE A 321 6.24 31.34 8.93
CA ILE A 321 4.84 31.00 8.63
C ILE A 321 4.31 31.91 7.52
N GLY A 322 3.68 31.31 6.50
CA GLY A 322 3.11 32.01 5.36
C GLY A 322 4.09 32.25 4.21
N VAL A 323 5.36 31.91 4.37
CA VAL A 323 6.36 31.97 3.28
C VAL A 323 6.43 30.62 2.59
N PRO A 324 6.29 30.56 1.24
CA PRO A 324 6.44 29.32 0.48
C PRO A 324 7.88 28.78 0.55
N GLY A 325 8.01 27.44 0.54
CA GLY A 325 9.30 26.77 0.51
C GLY A 325 9.15 25.31 0.11
N GLU A 326 10.26 24.57 0.08
CA GLU A 326 10.29 23.14 -0.14
C GLU A 326 9.82 22.39 1.11
N LEU A 327 8.97 21.37 0.93
CA LEU A 327 8.51 20.51 2.01
C LEU A 327 9.48 19.36 2.21
N CYS A 328 10.19 19.35 3.34
CA CYS A 328 11.02 18.25 3.80
C CYS A 328 10.25 17.41 4.82
N ILE A 329 10.34 16.08 4.67
CA ILE A 329 9.65 15.11 5.50
C ILE A 329 10.68 14.24 6.21
N ALA A 330 10.53 14.05 7.52
CA ALA A 330 11.44 13.24 8.32
C ALA A 330 10.66 12.29 9.26
N GLY A 331 11.32 11.24 9.71
CA GLY A 331 10.78 10.31 10.71
C GLY A 331 10.46 8.92 10.18
N ALA A 332 9.62 8.21 10.93
CA ALA A 332 9.32 6.80 10.71
C ALA A 332 8.78 6.42 9.31
N PRO A 333 8.06 7.27 8.56
CA PRO A 333 7.61 6.93 7.22
C PRO A 333 8.69 6.92 6.15
N VAL A 334 9.85 7.57 6.37
CA VAL A 334 10.88 7.75 5.35
C VAL A 334 11.49 6.41 4.94
N SER A 335 11.53 6.15 3.64
CA SER A 335 12.06 4.91 3.04
C SER A 335 13.58 4.80 3.19
N ARG A 336 14.12 3.62 2.90
CA ARG A 336 15.58 3.38 2.87
C ARG A 336 16.29 4.06 1.68
N GLY A 337 15.56 4.62 0.74
CA GLY A 337 16.09 5.17 -0.52
C GLY A 337 15.73 4.31 -1.73
N TYR A 338 16.51 4.43 -2.78
CA TYR A 338 16.28 3.79 -4.07
C TYR A 338 17.23 2.62 -4.31
N LEU A 339 16.69 1.46 -4.71
CA LEU A 339 17.45 0.26 -5.02
C LEU A 339 18.50 0.53 -6.08
N GLY A 340 19.78 0.22 -5.78
CA GLY A 340 20.89 0.36 -6.71
C GLY A 340 21.20 1.78 -7.22
N ARG A 341 20.64 2.82 -6.57
CA ARG A 341 20.79 4.23 -6.97
C ARG A 341 21.35 5.06 -5.81
N LYS A 342 22.63 4.82 -5.47
CA LYS A 342 23.26 5.41 -4.29
C LYS A 342 23.31 6.94 -4.37
N GLU A 343 23.82 7.51 -5.47
CA GLU A 343 23.95 8.97 -5.62
C GLU A 343 22.57 9.67 -5.56
N LEU A 344 21.57 9.11 -6.23
CA LEU A 344 20.21 9.66 -6.19
C LEU A 344 19.60 9.55 -4.79
N SER A 345 19.91 8.47 -4.06
CA SER A 345 19.43 8.32 -2.69
C SER A 345 20.08 9.37 -1.77
N GLU A 346 21.39 9.59 -1.87
CA GLU A 346 22.11 10.60 -1.10
C GLU A 346 21.64 12.04 -1.43
N GLU A 347 21.23 12.30 -2.67
CA GLU A 347 20.66 13.59 -3.09
C GLU A 347 19.27 13.84 -2.47
N LYS A 348 18.40 12.81 -2.42
CA LYS A 348 16.99 12.96 -2.01
C LYS A 348 16.74 12.68 -0.54
N PHE A 349 17.58 11.87 0.09
CA PHE A 349 17.47 11.46 1.49
C PHE A 349 18.68 12.00 2.25
N ILE A 350 18.59 13.25 2.68
CA ILE A 350 19.65 13.94 3.41
C ILE A 350 19.53 13.70 4.92
N GLN A 351 20.62 13.87 5.64
CA GLN A 351 20.56 13.91 7.10
C GLN A 351 19.70 15.10 7.55
N ASN A 352 18.80 14.88 8.52
CA ASN A 352 17.95 15.93 9.06
C ASN A 352 18.80 16.99 9.79
N PRO A 353 18.87 18.24 9.30
CA PRO A 353 19.68 19.27 9.92
C PRO A 353 19.00 19.95 11.14
N PHE A 354 17.76 19.56 11.45
CA PHE A 354 16.94 20.21 12.47
C PHE A 354 16.74 19.36 13.73
N ASP A 355 17.21 18.12 13.72
CA ASP A 355 16.99 17.18 14.81
C ASP A 355 18.17 16.22 14.93
N ASP A 356 18.70 16.07 16.14
CA ASP A 356 19.79 15.14 16.44
C ASP A 356 19.27 13.72 16.73
N ASP A 357 17.94 13.53 16.83
CA ASP A 357 17.34 12.23 17.03
C ASP A 357 17.43 11.41 15.72
N PRO A 358 18.15 10.27 15.71
CA PRO A 358 18.31 9.45 14.51
C PRO A 358 17.00 8.82 14.02
N ALA A 359 15.91 8.91 14.78
CA ALA A 359 14.58 8.48 14.35
C ALA A 359 13.91 9.48 13.40
N TYR A 360 14.46 10.70 13.27
CA TYR A 360 13.88 11.77 12.46
C TYR A 360 14.86 12.33 11.45
#